data_fcf0b284399dbcdaabe52b96c79a0d33
#
_entry.id   fcf0b284399dbcdaabe52b96c79a0d33
#
_cell.length_a   1.000
_cell.length_b   1.000
_cell.length_c   1.000
_cell.angle_alpha   90.00
_cell.angle_beta   90.00
_cell.angle_gamma   90.00
#
_symmetry.space_group_name_H-M   'P 1'
#
loop_
_entity.id
_entity.type
_entity.pdbx_description
1 polymer ?
#
loop_
_entity_poly.entity_id
_entity_poly.type
_entity_poly.pdbx_seq_one_letter_code
_entity_poly.pdbx_strand_id
1 'polypeptide(L)'
;GINRANTVIERVSGGNLNETVKNRVVGEALFLRAWNYFNLVRAYGRVPLYTEPISSLEETTPQMAESIDKIYDRILEDLLAAEKMLTVNKVFGRIDKVGAQALLSKVYLTLASSIACKAPGYASAPRNADEMYTQAAYWSRKVVFDYKETYNFDSDLRSIYDVTKPDGPEHIFIMGIDRSGTHEGMYSKIPLQFLPNNGSAPIYIR
;
A
#
# COMPACT_ATOMS: atom_id res chain seq x y z
N GLY A 1 -2.65 -0.86 11.60
CA GLY A 1 -2.10 -1.45 10.36
C GLY A 1 -0.79 -2.16 10.63
N ILE A 2 0.30 -1.42 10.90
CA ILE A 2 1.68 -1.96 10.97
C ILE A 2 1.84 -3.09 12.00
N ASN A 3 1.44 -2.89 13.25
CA ASN A 3 1.59 -3.93 14.27
C ASN A 3 0.84 -5.23 13.93
N ARG A 4 -0.35 -5.12 13.33
CA ARG A 4 -1.08 -6.31 12.85
C ARG A 4 -0.33 -7.02 11.72
N ALA A 5 0.28 -6.27 10.79
CA ALA A 5 1.10 -6.85 9.73
C ALA A 5 2.33 -7.57 10.32
N ASN A 6 3.02 -6.94 11.28
CA ASN A 6 4.16 -7.57 11.99
C ASN A 6 3.75 -8.89 12.65
N THR A 7 2.61 -8.89 13.38
CA THR A 7 2.08 -10.12 14.02
C THR A 7 1.78 -11.23 13.01
N VAL A 8 1.21 -10.88 11.85
CA VAL A 8 0.93 -11.88 10.79
C VAL A 8 2.23 -12.41 10.21
N ILE A 9 3.19 -11.54 9.90
CA ILE A 9 4.49 -11.93 9.34
C ILE A 9 5.20 -12.89 10.28
N GLU A 10 5.30 -12.57 11.57
CA GLU A 10 5.96 -13.41 12.57
C GLU A 10 5.27 -14.78 12.72
N ARG A 11 3.97 -14.77 13.02
CA ARG A 11 3.23 -16.00 13.34
C ARG A 11 3.09 -16.94 12.15
N VAL A 12 2.86 -16.38 10.95
CA VAL A 12 2.67 -17.19 9.75
C VAL A 12 4.01 -17.71 9.24
N SER A 13 5.09 -16.93 9.32
CA SER A 13 6.43 -17.39 8.92
C SER A 13 6.92 -18.55 9.79
N GLY A 14 6.65 -18.52 11.09
CA GLY A 14 6.97 -19.59 12.03
C GLY A 14 5.98 -20.76 12.06
N GLY A 15 4.82 -20.63 11.39
CA GLY A 15 3.76 -21.62 11.42
C GLY A 15 3.96 -22.79 10.44
N ASN A 16 3.25 -23.89 10.69
CA ASN A 16 3.26 -25.08 9.82
C ASN A 16 2.12 -25.02 8.79
N LEU A 17 2.19 -24.04 7.88
CA LEU A 17 1.25 -23.86 6.79
C LEU A 17 1.84 -24.32 5.46
N ASN A 18 0.97 -24.67 4.51
CA ASN A 18 1.39 -24.91 3.12
C ASN A 18 2.11 -23.65 2.57
N GLU A 19 3.24 -23.84 1.89
CA GLU A 19 4.09 -22.75 1.38
C GLU A 19 3.32 -21.75 0.48
N THR A 20 2.41 -22.23 -0.35
CA THR A 20 1.58 -21.36 -1.20
C THR A 20 0.70 -20.43 -0.37
N VAL A 21 0.08 -20.96 0.69
CA VAL A 21 -0.75 -20.18 1.61
C VAL A 21 0.11 -19.23 2.43
N LYS A 22 1.25 -19.72 2.93
CA LYS A 22 2.23 -18.92 3.68
C LYS A 22 2.71 -17.73 2.86
N ASN A 23 3.19 -17.98 1.64
CA ASN A 23 3.68 -16.93 0.74
C ASN A 23 2.61 -15.89 0.42
N ARG A 24 1.37 -16.32 0.19
CA ARG A 24 0.27 -15.39 -0.04
C ARG A 24 0.01 -14.52 1.18
N VAL A 25 -0.15 -15.10 2.37
CA VAL A 25 -0.52 -14.35 3.59
C VAL A 25 0.62 -13.43 4.04
N VAL A 26 1.87 -13.92 4.01
CA VAL A 26 3.05 -13.11 4.36
C VAL A 26 3.26 -12.01 3.32
N GLY A 27 3.13 -12.31 2.02
CA GLY A 27 3.27 -11.32 0.95
C GLY A 27 2.25 -10.19 1.05
N GLU A 28 0.99 -10.51 1.33
CA GLU A 28 -0.04 -9.49 1.59
C GLU A 28 0.26 -8.65 2.84
N ALA A 29 0.74 -9.27 3.91
CA ALA A 29 1.09 -8.56 5.14
C ALA A 29 2.30 -7.61 4.94
N LEU A 30 3.32 -8.04 4.20
CA LEU A 30 4.46 -7.21 3.81
C LEU A 30 4.01 -6.01 2.97
N PHE A 31 3.17 -6.24 1.96
CA PHE A 31 2.58 -5.16 1.17
C PHE A 31 1.83 -4.15 2.04
N LEU A 32 0.97 -4.62 2.95
CA LEU A 32 0.20 -3.74 3.83
C LEU A 32 1.09 -2.96 4.80
N ARG A 33 2.19 -3.55 5.29
CA ARG A 33 3.17 -2.85 6.11
C ARG A 33 3.85 -1.73 5.32
N ALA A 34 4.34 -2.05 4.14
CA ALA A 34 4.96 -1.09 3.23
C ALA A 34 3.99 0.05 2.83
N TRP A 35 2.74 -0.28 2.50
CA TRP A 35 1.70 0.70 2.19
C TRP A 35 1.47 1.67 3.35
N ASN A 36 1.36 1.16 4.57
CA ASN A 36 1.17 2.01 5.75
C ASN A 36 2.37 2.92 5.99
N TYR A 37 3.60 2.38 5.93
CA TYR A 37 4.81 3.20 6.06
C TYR A 37 4.95 4.23 4.94
N PHE A 38 4.63 3.88 3.71
CA PHE A 38 4.67 4.81 2.58
C PHE A 38 3.70 5.98 2.76
N ASN A 39 2.52 5.74 3.31
CA ASN A 39 1.58 6.83 3.62
C ASN A 39 2.09 7.68 4.80
N LEU A 40 2.61 7.07 5.85
CA LEU A 40 3.13 7.78 7.02
C LEU A 40 4.35 8.65 6.67
N VAL A 41 5.33 8.12 5.94
CA VAL A 41 6.55 8.87 5.60
C VAL A 41 6.26 10.06 4.69
N ARG A 42 5.29 9.96 3.79
CA ARG A 42 4.87 11.08 2.94
C ARG A 42 4.13 12.18 3.69
N ALA A 43 3.34 11.79 4.72
CA ALA A 43 2.56 12.74 5.51
C ALA A 43 3.37 13.39 6.63
N TYR A 44 4.25 12.64 7.29
CA TYR A 44 4.91 13.04 8.53
C TYR A 44 6.44 13.06 8.44
N GLY A 45 7.02 12.62 7.33
CA GLY A 45 8.46 12.47 7.19
C GLY A 45 8.98 11.34 8.05
N ARG A 46 9.92 11.64 8.95
CA ARG A 46 10.53 10.65 9.83
C ARG A 46 9.53 10.18 10.89
N VAL A 47 9.23 8.88 10.90
CA VAL A 47 8.30 8.22 11.82
C VAL A 47 8.98 7.06 12.54
N PRO A 48 8.44 6.57 13.68
CA PRO A 48 8.93 5.36 14.32
C PRO A 48 8.87 4.15 13.37
N LEU A 49 9.93 3.31 13.39
CA LEU A 49 10.04 2.14 12.54
C LEU A 49 10.00 0.87 13.38
N TYR A 50 8.84 0.21 13.38
CA TYR A 50 8.61 -1.07 14.04
C TYR A 50 8.54 -2.19 13.00
N THR A 51 9.44 -3.15 13.06
CA THR A 51 9.51 -4.31 12.16
C THR A 51 9.02 -5.59 12.80
N GLU A 52 8.86 -5.59 14.11
CA GLU A 52 8.40 -6.68 14.96
C GLU A 52 7.10 -6.33 15.67
N PRO A 53 6.31 -7.31 16.12
CA PRO A 53 5.14 -7.05 16.94
C PRO A 53 5.51 -6.38 18.26
N ILE A 54 4.73 -5.42 18.67
CA ILE A 54 4.85 -4.80 19.99
C ILE A 54 4.22 -5.76 21.00
N SER A 55 5.02 -6.25 21.94
CA SER A 55 4.63 -7.25 22.95
C SER A 55 4.42 -6.67 24.34
N SER A 56 5.01 -5.52 24.64
CA SER A 56 4.93 -4.88 25.95
C SER A 56 4.59 -3.38 25.85
N LEU A 57 4.16 -2.80 26.96
CA LEU A 57 3.87 -1.36 27.05
C LEU A 57 5.13 -0.51 26.94
N GLU A 58 6.27 -1.03 27.41
CA GLU A 58 7.57 -0.36 27.35
C GLU A 58 8.07 -0.20 25.91
N GLU A 59 7.77 -1.15 25.04
CA GLU A 59 8.08 -1.09 23.60
C GLU A 59 7.25 -0.05 22.84
N THR A 60 6.21 0.51 23.47
CA THR A 60 5.39 1.57 22.85
C THR A 60 6.04 2.94 22.88
N THR A 61 7.17 3.11 23.58
CA THR A 61 7.94 4.37 23.54
C THR A 61 8.50 4.59 22.14
N PRO A 62 8.05 5.65 21.43
CA PRO A 62 8.39 5.81 20.02
C PRO A 62 9.90 6.06 19.85
N GLN A 63 10.57 5.17 19.13
CA GLN A 63 11.92 5.43 18.63
C GLN A 63 11.81 5.85 17.16
N MET A 64 12.13 7.12 16.91
CA MET A 64 12.11 7.66 15.56
C MET A 64 13.17 6.96 14.70
N ALA A 65 12.83 6.62 13.47
CA ALA A 65 13.81 6.12 12.51
C ALA A 65 15.01 7.09 12.39
N GLU A 66 16.20 6.57 12.16
CA GLU A 66 17.43 7.38 12.01
C GLU A 66 17.30 8.40 10.87
N SER A 67 16.68 7.98 9.77
CA SER A 67 16.46 8.82 8.61
C SER A 67 15.19 8.41 7.84
N ILE A 68 14.73 9.26 6.95
CA ILE A 68 13.68 8.92 5.97
C ILE A 68 14.12 7.74 5.10
N ASP A 69 15.40 7.67 4.73
CA ASP A 69 15.95 6.59 3.92
C ASP A 69 15.78 5.22 4.56
N LYS A 70 15.95 5.11 5.88
CA LYS A 70 15.74 3.85 6.61
C LYS A 70 14.28 3.36 6.50
N ILE A 71 13.34 4.28 6.46
CA ILE A 71 11.93 3.94 6.28
C ILE A 71 11.70 3.45 4.84
N TYR A 72 12.28 4.13 3.85
CA TYR A 72 12.17 3.70 2.45
C TYR A 72 12.93 2.39 2.18
N ASP A 73 14.07 2.13 2.85
CA ASP A 73 14.73 0.83 2.80
C ASP A 73 13.74 -0.28 3.18
N ARG A 74 13.06 -0.13 4.31
CA ARG A 74 12.07 -1.11 4.77
C ARG A 74 10.88 -1.23 3.80
N ILE A 75 10.36 -0.13 3.30
CA ILE A 75 9.27 -0.13 2.32
C ILE A 75 9.66 -0.93 1.07
N LEU A 76 10.84 -0.68 0.52
CA LEU A 76 11.32 -1.36 -0.67
C LEU A 76 11.62 -2.84 -0.42
N GLU A 77 12.25 -3.18 0.71
CA GLU A 77 12.49 -4.57 1.13
C GLU A 77 11.17 -5.35 1.23
N ASP A 78 10.18 -4.79 1.90
CA ASP A 78 8.86 -5.42 2.08
C ASP A 78 8.15 -5.62 0.73
N LEU A 79 8.18 -4.61 -0.15
CA LEU A 79 7.52 -4.70 -1.45
C LEU A 79 8.23 -5.67 -2.41
N LEU A 80 9.56 -5.69 -2.42
CA LEU A 80 10.33 -6.65 -3.23
C LEU A 80 10.13 -8.09 -2.75
N ALA A 81 10.01 -8.29 -1.43
CA ALA A 81 9.68 -9.59 -0.87
C ALA A 81 8.23 -10.00 -1.20
N ALA A 82 7.28 -9.07 -1.07
CA ALA A 82 5.88 -9.30 -1.43
C ALA A 82 5.73 -9.66 -2.92
N GLU A 83 6.44 -8.95 -3.82
CA GLU A 83 6.44 -9.23 -5.26
C GLU A 83 6.91 -10.66 -5.58
N LYS A 84 7.93 -11.15 -4.88
CA LYS A 84 8.44 -12.52 -5.05
C LYS A 84 7.49 -13.58 -4.52
N MET A 85 6.81 -13.31 -3.41
CA MET A 85 5.92 -14.25 -2.73
C MET A 85 4.54 -14.34 -3.37
N LEU A 86 4.03 -13.22 -3.89
CA LEU A 86 2.69 -13.14 -4.47
C LEU A 86 2.66 -13.65 -5.92
N THR A 87 1.54 -14.24 -6.29
CA THR A 87 1.22 -14.63 -7.66
C THR A 87 0.24 -13.64 -8.29
N VAL A 88 0.13 -13.63 -9.61
CA VAL A 88 -0.91 -12.87 -10.31
C VAL A 88 -2.25 -13.59 -10.09
N ASN A 89 -3.10 -13.01 -9.27
CA ASN A 89 -4.41 -13.58 -8.93
C ASN A 89 -5.34 -12.46 -8.47
N LYS A 90 -6.04 -11.85 -9.44
CA LYS A 90 -6.97 -10.77 -9.17
C LYS A 90 -8.17 -11.25 -8.36
N VAL A 91 -8.27 -10.80 -7.13
CA VAL A 91 -9.40 -11.04 -6.23
C VAL A 91 -9.78 -9.73 -5.57
N PHE A 92 -11.06 -9.37 -5.65
CA PHE A 92 -11.57 -8.14 -5.04
C PHE A 92 -11.16 -8.01 -3.56
N GLY A 93 -10.63 -6.84 -3.20
CA GLY A 93 -10.18 -6.54 -1.83
C GLY A 93 -8.89 -7.25 -1.39
N ARG A 94 -8.22 -8.00 -2.28
CA ARG A 94 -6.95 -8.68 -2.00
C ARG A 94 -5.82 -8.09 -2.83
N ILE A 95 -4.61 -8.21 -2.32
CA ILE A 95 -3.40 -7.83 -3.05
C ILE A 95 -2.84 -9.05 -3.79
N ASP A 96 -2.37 -8.79 -5.00
CA ASP A 96 -1.62 -9.74 -5.81
C ASP A 96 -0.23 -9.17 -6.21
N LYS A 97 0.51 -9.92 -7.01
CA LYS A 97 1.82 -9.52 -7.51
C LYS A 97 1.79 -8.16 -8.24
N VAL A 98 0.77 -7.92 -9.05
CA VAL A 98 0.64 -6.69 -9.84
C VAL A 98 0.45 -5.48 -8.94
N GLY A 99 -0.32 -5.64 -7.87
CA GLY A 99 -0.48 -4.60 -6.84
C GLY A 99 0.84 -4.24 -6.15
N ALA A 100 1.68 -5.23 -5.83
CA ALA A 100 3.01 -4.98 -5.27
C ALA A 100 3.92 -4.23 -6.26
N GLN A 101 3.91 -4.60 -7.54
CA GLN A 101 4.69 -3.94 -8.59
C GLN A 101 4.19 -2.50 -8.86
N ALA A 102 2.88 -2.27 -8.85
CA ALA A 102 2.30 -0.94 -9.00
C ALA A 102 2.72 -0.01 -7.85
N LEU A 103 2.74 -0.53 -6.61
CA LEU A 103 3.20 0.25 -5.47
C LEU A 103 4.71 0.48 -5.52
N LEU A 104 5.53 -0.49 -5.94
CA LEU A 104 6.97 -0.30 -6.18
C LEU A 104 7.22 0.85 -7.13
N SER A 105 6.53 0.88 -8.28
CA SER A 105 6.63 1.98 -9.23
C SER A 105 6.34 3.33 -8.58
N LYS A 106 5.26 3.42 -7.82
CA LYS A 106 4.86 4.65 -7.14
C LYS A 106 5.85 5.09 -6.06
N VAL A 107 6.41 4.15 -5.29
CA VAL A 107 7.42 4.42 -4.27
C VAL A 107 8.70 4.96 -4.90
N TYR A 108 9.22 4.29 -5.94
CA TYR A 108 10.41 4.73 -6.65
C TYR A 108 10.22 6.10 -7.32
N LEU A 109 9.05 6.35 -7.93
CA LEU A 109 8.73 7.65 -8.52
C LEU A 109 8.70 8.77 -7.47
N THR A 110 8.13 8.49 -6.31
CA THR A 110 8.07 9.46 -5.20
C THR A 110 9.47 9.77 -4.67
N LEU A 111 10.31 8.75 -4.48
CA LEU A 111 11.71 8.92 -4.09
C LEU A 111 12.48 9.76 -5.11
N ALA A 112 12.40 9.37 -6.39
CA ALA A 112 13.09 10.06 -7.48
C ALA A 112 12.75 11.55 -7.51
N SER A 113 11.45 11.89 -7.50
CA SER A 113 10.99 13.27 -7.54
C SER A 113 11.39 14.05 -6.28
N SER A 114 11.30 13.44 -5.10
CA SER A 114 11.67 14.09 -3.84
C SER A 114 13.18 14.38 -3.75
N ILE A 115 14.02 13.48 -4.25
CA ILE A 115 15.48 13.68 -4.33
C ILE A 115 15.80 14.77 -5.38
N ALA A 116 15.19 14.69 -6.57
CA ALA A 116 15.43 15.65 -7.64
C ALA A 116 15.06 17.09 -7.26
N CYS A 117 13.94 17.28 -6.55
CA CYS A 117 13.56 18.61 -6.05
C CYS A 117 14.24 18.99 -4.73
N LYS A 118 15.14 18.17 -4.19
CA LYS A 118 15.82 18.41 -2.92
C LYS A 118 14.84 18.67 -1.77
N ALA A 119 13.77 17.91 -1.72
CA ALA A 119 12.75 18.04 -0.67
C ALA A 119 13.37 17.89 0.73
N PRO A 120 12.85 18.57 1.76
CA PRO A 120 13.36 18.44 3.12
C PRO A 120 13.41 16.98 3.58
N GLY A 121 14.58 16.57 4.11
CA GLY A 121 14.86 15.19 4.52
C GLY A 121 15.29 14.24 3.40
N TYR A 122 15.20 14.65 2.12
CA TYR A 122 15.66 13.87 0.96
C TYR A 122 16.91 14.45 0.29
N ALA A 123 17.27 15.68 0.61
CA ALA A 123 18.41 16.38 -0.03
C ALA A 123 19.77 15.70 0.19
N SER A 124 19.91 14.94 1.29
CA SER A 124 21.12 14.17 1.63
C SER A 124 20.95 12.66 1.46
N ALA A 125 19.92 12.25 0.73
CA ALA A 125 19.68 10.84 0.47
C ALA A 125 20.86 10.21 -0.29
N PRO A 126 21.31 9.01 0.09
CA PRO A 126 22.40 8.32 -0.59
C PRO A 126 22.02 7.79 -1.97
N ARG A 127 20.76 7.93 -2.36
CA ARG A 127 20.20 7.42 -3.62
C ARG A 127 20.30 8.45 -4.74
N ASN A 128 20.50 7.94 -5.96
CA ASN A 128 20.49 8.73 -7.18
C ASN A 128 19.06 8.85 -7.73
N ALA A 129 18.60 10.07 -8.05
CA ALA A 129 17.27 10.30 -8.59
C ALA A 129 17.05 9.59 -9.93
N ASP A 130 18.03 9.58 -10.82
CA ASP A 130 17.91 8.94 -12.16
C ASP A 130 17.78 7.43 -12.06
N GLU A 131 18.50 6.80 -11.11
CA GLU A 131 18.33 5.38 -10.81
C GLU A 131 16.93 5.08 -10.29
N MET A 132 16.40 5.92 -9.42
CA MET A 132 15.03 5.75 -8.89
C MET A 132 13.98 5.96 -9.99
N TYR A 133 14.16 6.91 -10.91
CA TYR A 133 13.29 7.06 -12.08
C TYR A 133 13.36 5.82 -12.99
N THR A 134 14.55 5.27 -13.20
CA THR A 134 14.74 4.04 -13.98
C THR A 134 13.99 2.85 -13.36
N GLN A 135 14.06 2.69 -12.03
CA GLN A 135 13.30 1.67 -11.31
C GLN A 135 11.79 1.91 -11.39
N ALA A 136 11.34 3.14 -11.25
CA ALA A 136 9.92 3.49 -11.40
C ALA A 136 9.40 3.13 -12.79
N ALA A 137 10.14 3.45 -13.84
CA ALA A 137 9.81 3.12 -15.22
C ALA A 137 9.80 1.60 -15.47
N TYR A 138 10.78 0.87 -14.90
CA TYR A 138 10.84 -0.59 -15.01
C TYR A 138 9.57 -1.25 -14.45
N TRP A 139 9.19 -0.90 -13.21
CA TRP A 139 8.01 -1.47 -12.57
C TRP A 139 6.69 -1.05 -13.23
N SER A 140 6.57 0.22 -13.64
CA SER A 140 5.40 0.70 -14.42
C SER A 140 5.23 -0.08 -15.72
N ARG A 141 6.34 -0.27 -16.44
CA ARG A 141 6.34 -1.01 -17.71
C ARG A 141 5.82 -2.44 -17.53
N LYS A 142 6.27 -3.13 -16.47
CA LYS A 142 5.76 -4.47 -16.16
C LYS A 142 4.24 -4.47 -15.95
N VAL A 143 3.74 -3.57 -15.11
CA VAL A 143 2.30 -3.47 -14.82
C VAL A 143 1.50 -3.22 -16.10
N VAL A 144 1.95 -2.30 -16.96
CA VAL A 144 1.21 -1.88 -18.16
C VAL A 144 1.25 -2.93 -19.28
N PHE A 145 2.37 -3.64 -19.43
CA PHE A 145 2.58 -4.47 -20.63
C PHE A 145 2.52 -5.99 -20.37
N ASP A 146 2.91 -6.45 -19.17
CA ASP A 146 3.03 -7.89 -18.92
C ASP A 146 1.70 -8.54 -18.51
N TYR A 147 0.70 -7.76 -18.07
CA TYR A 147 -0.53 -8.30 -17.47
C TYR A 147 -1.83 -7.82 -18.15
N LYS A 148 -1.77 -7.49 -19.43
CA LYS A 148 -2.90 -6.94 -20.21
C LYS A 148 -4.16 -7.83 -20.21
N GLU A 149 -4.00 -9.13 -20.06
CA GLU A 149 -5.10 -10.09 -19.99
C GLU A 149 -5.92 -9.96 -18.69
N THR A 150 -5.25 -9.53 -17.60
CA THR A 150 -5.87 -9.43 -16.26
C THR A 150 -6.17 -7.99 -15.89
N TYR A 151 -5.26 -7.08 -16.27
CA TYR A 151 -5.33 -5.66 -15.95
C TYR A 151 -5.15 -4.84 -17.23
N ASN A 152 -6.09 -3.98 -17.52
CA ASN A 152 -6.08 -3.14 -18.72
C ASN A 152 -6.85 -1.85 -18.47
N PHE A 153 -6.69 -0.88 -19.35
CA PHE A 153 -7.52 0.31 -19.34
C PHE A 153 -8.97 -0.04 -19.72
N ASP A 154 -9.91 0.55 -19.01
CA ASP A 154 -11.34 0.46 -19.39
C ASP A 154 -11.61 1.46 -20.51
N SER A 155 -12.43 1.06 -21.49
CA SER A 155 -12.85 1.93 -22.59
C SER A 155 -13.84 3.02 -22.14
N ASP A 156 -14.54 2.80 -21.03
CA ASP A 156 -15.45 3.78 -20.43
C ASP A 156 -14.91 4.24 -19.07
N LEU A 157 -14.40 5.47 -19.01
CA LEU A 157 -13.91 6.09 -17.79
C LEU A 157 -14.95 6.11 -16.65
N ARG A 158 -16.24 6.11 -16.95
CA ARG A 158 -17.30 6.09 -15.93
C ARG A 158 -17.40 4.75 -15.22
N SER A 159 -17.02 3.65 -15.89
CA SER A 159 -17.06 2.30 -15.30
C SER A 159 -16.14 2.17 -14.09
N ILE A 160 -15.04 2.93 -14.04
CA ILE A 160 -14.10 2.94 -12.90
C ILE A 160 -14.78 3.37 -11.60
N TYR A 161 -15.79 4.24 -11.72
CA TYR A 161 -16.54 4.78 -10.57
C TYR A 161 -17.90 4.11 -10.37
N ASP A 162 -18.21 3.11 -11.16
CA ASP A 162 -19.47 2.37 -11.06
C ASP A 162 -19.45 1.40 -9.88
N VAL A 163 -20.17 1.75 -8.83
CA VAL A 163 -20.25 0.93 -7.58
C VAL A 163 -20.87 -0.46 -7.83
N THR A 164 -21.55 -0.67 -8.97
CA THR A 164 -22.09 -1.99 -9.35
C THR A 164 -21.05 -2.87 -10.03
N LYS A 165 -19.91 -2.31 -10.43
CA LYS A 165 -18.78 -2.99 -11.08
C LYS A 165 -17.47 -2.77 -10.33
N PRO A 166 -17.38 -3.22 -9.07
CA PRO A 166 -16.23 -2.87 -8.20
C PRO A 166 -14.91 -3.52 -8.62
N ASP A 167 -14.91 -4.45 -9.56
CA ASP A 167 -13.74 -5.22 -9.99
C ASP A 167 -13.46 -5.07 -11.49
N GLY A 168 -13.55 -3.85 -12.01
CA GLY A 168 -13.22 -3.54 -13.39
C GLY A 168 -11.75 -3.80 -13.75
N PRO A 169 -11.41 -3.89 -15.05
CA PRO A 169 -10.06 -4.25 -15.53
C PRO A 169 -8.97 -3.26 -15.07
N GLU A 170 -9.33 -2.02 -14.83
CA GLU A 170 -8.41 -0.95 -14.43
C GLU A 170 -8.08 -0.97 -12.92
N HIS A 171 -8.89 -1.67 -12.13
CA HIS A 171 -8.70 -1.74 -10.68
C HIS A 171 -7.62 -2.76 -10.31
N ILE A 172 -6.48 -2.27 -9.78
CA ILE A 172 -5.36 -3.10 -9.31
C ILE A 172 -5.56 -3.50 -7.85
N PHE A 173 -5.91 -2.54 -7.00
CA PHE A 173 -6.22 -2.78 -5.59
C PHE A 173 -7.31 -1.83 -5.11
N ILE A 174 -8.37 -2.39 -4.56
CA ILE A 174 -9.50 -1.64 -4.02
C ILE A 174 -9.75 -2.08 -2.59
N MET A 175 -9.91 -1.11 -1.71
CA MET A 175 -10.49 -1.32 -0.40
C MET A 175 -12.01 -1.19 -0.52
N GLY A 176 -12.71 -2.32 -0.51
CA GLY A 176 -14.17 -2.33 -0.49
C GLY A 176 -14.67 -1.71 0.81
N ILE A 177 -15.45 -0.63 0.69
CA ILE A 177 -16.14 0.00 1.81
C ILE A 177 -17.62 -0.15 1.53
N ASP A 178 -18.27 -1.04 2.28
CA ASP A 178 -19.68 -1.37 2.09
C ASP A 178 -20.50 -0.98 3.32
N ARG A 179 -21.76 -0.62 3.07
CA ARG A 179 -22.74 -0.31 4.10
C ARG A 179 -23.61 -1.51 4.47
N SER A 180 -23.53 -2.60 3.73
CA SER A 180 -24.40 -3.79 3.94
C SER A 180 -24.08 -4.57 5.21
N GLY A 181 -22.96 -4.27 5.87
CA GLY A 181 -22.58 -4.93 7.11
C GLY A 181 -23.30 -4.38 8.33
N THR A 182 -23.61 -5.26 9.26
CA THR A 182 -24.20 -4.96 10.58
C THR A 182 -23.21 -4.23 11.52
N HIS A 183 -22.01 -3.89 11.04
CA HIS A 183 -20.97 -3.26 11.85
C HIS A 183 -20.85 -1.77 11.51
N GLU A 184 -21.17 -0.93 12.50
CA GLU A 184 -20.91 0.50 12.43
C GLU A 184 -19.42 0.76 12.13
N GLY A 185 -19.15 1.58 11.12
CA GLY A 185 -17.80 2.02 10.79
C GLY A 185 -17.18 1.38 9.55
N MET A 186 -17.87 0.50 8.83
CA MET A 186 -17.38 -0.07 7.56
C MET A 186 -17.65 0.82 6.33
N TYR A 187 -18.26 1.97 6.51
CA TYR A 187 -18.49 2.94 5.42
C TYR A 187 -17.45 4.06 5.45
N SER A 188 -17.19 4.63 4.29
CA SER A 188 -16.30 5.79 4.18
C SER A 188 -16.87 7.00 4.91
N LYS A 189 -16.07 7.56 5.82
CA LYS A 189 -16.40 8.83 6.50
C LYS A 189 -15.98 10.07 5.70
N ILE A 190 -15.31 9.89 4.56
CA ILE A 190 -14.84 10.98 3.71
C ILE A 190 -15.98 11.95 3.35
N PRO A 191 -17.16 11.50 2.89
CA PRO A 191 -18.27 12.40 2.61
C PRO A 191 -18.72 13.22 3.82
N LEU A 192 -18.68 12.64 5.03
CA LEU A 192 -19.05 13.34 6.25
C LEU A 192 -18.07 14.45 6.64
N GLN A 193 -16.80 14.31 6.24
CA GLN A 193 -15.73 15.27 6.57
C GLN A 193 -15.67 16.44 5.59
N PHE A 194 -16.02 16.21 4.31
CA PHE A 194 -15.81 17.18 3.25
C PHE A 194 -17.10 17.76 2.64
N LEU A 195 -18.26 17.20 2.97
CA LEU A 195 -19.54 17.75 2.53
C LEU A 195 -20.04 18.84 3.48
N PRO A 196 -20.71 19.89 2.96
CA PRO A 196 -21.33 20.91 3.77
C PRO A 196 -22.32 20.27 4.76
N ASN A 197 -22.20 20.64 6.02
CA ASN A 197 -23.14 20.20 7.05
C ASN A 197 -24.39 21.11 7.00
N ASN A 198 -25.45 20.68 6.34
CA ASN A 198 -26.68 21.44 6.19
C ASN A 198 -27.61 21.35 7.40
N GLY A 199 -27.13 20.88 8.56
CA GLY A 199 -27.95 20.73 9.76
C GLY A 199 -29.05 19.65 9.70
N SER A 200 -29.25 19.03 8.57
CA SER A 200 -30.13 17.89 8.35
C SER A 200 -29.27 16.66 8.04
N ALA A 201 -29.72 15.48 8.38
CA ALA A 201 -29.00 14.22 8.29
C ALA A 201 -27.92 14.16 7.18
N PRO A 202 -26.77 13.55 7.43
CA PRO A 202 -25.66 13.54 6.48
C PRO A 202 -26.14 13.04 5.12
N ILE A 203 -25.91 13.84 4.07
CA ILE A 203 -26.22 13.47 2.68
C ILE A 203 -25.20 12.40 2.31
N TYR A 204 -25.63 11.15 2.28
CA TYR A 204 -24.85 10.08 1.72
C TYR A 204 -24.91 10.17 0.20
N ILE A 205 -23.79 10.45 -0.45
CA ILE A 205 -23.68 10.26 -1.90
C ILE A 205 -23.70 8.75 -2.13
N ARG A 206 -24.74 8.30 -2.80
CA ARG A 206 -24.85 6.93 -3.30
C ARG A 206 -23.99 6.75 -4.53
#